data_285b80f6a73bd1c3a5bf368d6caf38c6
#
_entry.id   285b80f6a73bd1c3a5bf368d6caf38c6
#
_cell.length_a   1.000
_cell.length_b   1.000
_cell.length_c   1.000
_cell.angle_alpha   90.00
_cell.angle_beta   90.00
_cell.angle_gamma   90.00
#
_symmetry.space_group_name_H-M   'P 1'
#
loop_
_entity.id
_entity.type
_entity.pdbx_description
1 polymer ?
#
loop_
_entity_poly.entity_id
_entity_poly.type
_entity_poly.pdbx_seq_one_letter_code
_entity_poly.pdbx_strand_id
1 'polypeptide(L)'
;MEELDPRIRVFFGDDEHPELSWTYLHPADQAWIETVVLAEGNDPGILSTAALRALGGDDQRRRLRRVDDWHKAWPTVRTDQVKHVERHLSRLPEPRPHRDHELLDVPLITGRPGTGKTHLLKREAVKALCRAAWDRRLDVEDLALGTPGLVDPDWRPVIFHSEDSNPSVKSFFTHLCDLVGVPSGSDPQAAFRRAVLRHGIQTVFIDEFQMINFDGQRGMYLHNAVKALQNMNVRVILAGHNVRRLLVRRKTAAQNITQTQSTARWAFLDLARYPHETEAETTEWRKMLRALESHIRLAGHSPGRRVLSTTLEQHLWVLTLGYMNSLAGLLTEACTTASRTRDQLITAEILDSIVLNDRVERDKSIRLTSWRAGLFNWATDASEDR
;
A
#
# COMPACT_ATOMS: atom_id res chain seq x y z
N MET A 1 -20.23 4.57 -23.69
CA MET A 1 -19.06 3.98 -22.99
C MET A 1 -18.35 5.14 -22.33
N GLU A 2 -18.52 5.29 -21.02
CA GLU A 2 -17.70 6.24 -20.25
C GLU A 2 -16.27 5.68 -20.19
N GLU A 3 -15.32 6.49 -20.61
CA GLU A 3 -13.90 6.12 -20.53
C GLU A 3 -13.51 5.87 -19.07
N LEU A 4 -12.75 4.83 -18.84
CA LEU A 4 -12.11 4.55 -17.56
C LEU A 4 -11.40 5.81 -17.05
N ASP A 5 -11.58 6.12 -15.79
CA ASP A 5 -10.80 7.17 -15.15
C ASP A 5 -9.31 6.90 -15.43
N PRO A 6 -8.59 7.81 -16.10
CA PRO A 6 -7.18 7.64 -16.45
C PRO A 6 -6.30 7.23 -15.26
N ARG A 7 -6.75 7.56 -14.04
CA ARG A 7 -6.08 7.24 -12.78
C ARG A 7 -6.04 5.74 -12.48
N ILE A 8 -7.01 4.98 -13.01
CA ILE A 8 -7.10 3.52 -12.81
C ILE A 8 -6.34 2.76 -13.89
N ARG A 9 -6.19 3.33 -15.09
CA ARG A 9 -5.46 2.73 -16.23
C ARG A 9 -4.04 2.30 -15.88
N VAL A 10 -3.36 3.08 -15.04
CA VAL A 10 -1.97 2.83 -14.66
C VAL A 10 -1.76 1.52 -13.91
N PHE A 11 -2.81 0.94 -13.32
CA PHE A 11 -2.71 -0.34 -12.60
C PHE A 11 -2.75 -1.55 -13.52
N PHE A 12 -3.26 -1.43 -14.75
CA PHE A 12 -3.54 -2.58 -15.63
C PHE A 12 -2.62 -2.68 -16.84
N GLY A 13 -1.86 -1.66 -17.20
CA GLY A 13 -1.16 -1.61 -18.51
C GLY A 13 -2.13 -1.26 -19.65
N ASP A 14 -1.59 -1.05 -20.85
CA ASP A 14 -2.35 -0.46 -21.97
C ASP A 14 -3.43 -1.37 -22.60
N ASP A 15 -3.47 -2.67 -22.29
CA ASP A 15 -4.27 -3.65 -23.03
C ASP A 15 -5.52 -4.18 -22.28
N GLU A 16 -5.68 -3.91 -20.98
CA GLU A 16 -6.79 -4.46 -20.18
C GLU A 16 -7.45 -3.37 -19.34
N HIS A 17 -8.57 -2.84 -19.79
CA HIS A 17 -9.26 -1.72 -19.12
C HIS A 17 -10.66 -2.11 -18.64
N PRO A 18 -10.85 -2.44 -17.35
CA PRO A 18 -12.18 -2.48 -16.76
C PRO A 18 -12.71 -1.05 -16.56
N GLU A 19 -13.94 -0.80 -16.99
CA GLU A 19 -14.61 0.48 -16.73
C GLU A 19 -15.17 0.49 -15.31
N LEU A 20 -14.52 1.25 -14.42
CA LEU A 20 -15.03 1.58 -13.10
C LEU A 20 -15.52 3.02 -13.12
N SER A 21 -16.81 3.23 -13.03
CA SER A 21 -17.33 4.56 -12.72
C SER A 21 -17.25 4.80 -11.21
N TRP A 22 -16.65 5.93 -10.78
CA TRP A 22 -16.63 6.37 -9.40
C TRP A 22 -18.01 6.49 -8.76
N THR A 23 -19.04 6.74 -9.57
CA THR A 23 -20.43 6.86 -9.12
C THR A 23 -20.98 5.57 -8.55
N TYR A 24 -20.39 4.44 -8.86
CA TYR A 24 -20.82 3.12 -8.37
C TYR A 24 -20.04 2.62 -7.15
N LEU A 25 -19.01 3.34 -6.73
CA LEU A 25 -18.22 2.96 -5.55
C LEU A 25 -18.91 3.46 -4.27
N HIS A 26 -19.01 2.57 -3.29
CA HIS A 26 -19.49 2.97 -1.97
C HIS A 26 -18.60 4.07 -1.37
N PRO A 27 -19.14 5.12 -0.71
CA PRO A 27 -18.36 6.23 -0.19
C PRO A 27 -17.19 5.81 0.72
N ALA A 28 -17.37 4.75 1.52
CA ALA A 28 -16.30 4.20 2.34
C ALA A 28 -15.14 3.61 1.52
N ASP A 29 -15.42 3.11 0.32
CA ASP A 29 -14.38 2.59 -0.59
C ASP A 29 -13.69 3.72 -1.34
N GLN A 30 -14.43 4.77 -1.71
CA GLN A 30 -13.84 5.96 -2.36
C GLN A 30 -12.67 6.53 -1.56
N ALA A 31 -12.84 6.68 -0.24
CA ALA A 31 -11.83 7.29 0.62
C ALA A 31 -10.48 6.56 0.58
N TRP A 32 -10.45 5.22 0.65
CA TRP A 32 -9.18 4.50 0.61
C TRP A 32 -8.63 4.31 -0.81
N ILE A 33 -9.52 4.22 -1.82
CA ILE A 33 -9.13 4.15 -3.23
C ILE A 33 -8.47 5.46 -3.65
N GLU A 34 -9.04 6.61 -3.29
CA GLU A 34 -8.47 7.91 -3.57
C GLU A 34 -7.03 8.03 -3.07
N THR A 35 -6.69 7.47 -1.91
CA THR A 35 -5.30 7.52 -1.39
C THR A 35 -4.30 6.81 -2.29
N VAL A 36 -4.75 5.92 -3.17
CA VAL A 36 -3.90 5.15 -4.10
C VAL A 36 -3.94 5.74 -5.50
N VAL A 37 -5.10 6.25 -5.93
CA VAL A 37 -5.37 6.60 -7.32
C VAL A 37 -5.15 8.08 -7.63
N LEU A 38 -5.27 8.96 -6.63
CA LEU A 38 -5.07 10.42 -6.82
C LEU A 38 -3.68 10.82 -7.30
N ALA A 39 -2.70 9.92 -7.12
CA ALA A 39 -1.31 10.18 -7.53
C ALA A 39 -1.12 10.41 -9.02
N GLU A 40 -2.01 9.93 -9.88
CA GLU A 40 -1.66 9.77 -11.29
C GLU A 40 -2.51 10.61 -12.28
N GLY A 41 -3.65 11.14 -11.84
CA GLY A 41 -4.62 11.81 -12.73
C GLY A 41 -4.35 13.26 -13.10
N ASN A 42 -3.48 13.97 -12.40
CA ASN A 42 -3.29 15.42 -12.54
C ASN A 42 -1.82 15.83 -12.71
N ASP A 43 -1.08 15.14 -13.59
CA ASP A 43 0.31 15.51 -13.87
C ASP A 43 0.40 17.01 -14.24
N PRO A 44 1.02 17.82 -13.37
CA PRO A 44 1.18 19.23 -13.67
C PRO A 44 2.17 19.48 -14.81
N GLY A 45 2.92 18.47 -15.26
CA GLY A 45 4.02 18.63 -16.20
C GLY A 45 5.20 19.41 -15.60
N ILE A 46 6.24 19.63 -16.36
CA ILE A 46 7.40 20.45 -15.95
C ILE A 46 7.35 21.79 -16.66
N LEU A 47 7.41 22.88 -15.92
CA LEU A 47 7.60 24.21 -16.45
C LEU A 47 9.06 24.66 -16.22
N SER A 48 9.65 25.32 -17.20
CA SER A 48 10.93 25.98 -16.96
C SER A 48 10.79 27.10 -15.91
N THR A 49 11.87 27.41 -15.21
CA THR A 49 11.88 28.52 -14.24
C THR A 49 11.50 29.87 -14.88
N ALA A 50 11.85 30.07 -16.14
CA ALA A 50 11.46 31.26 -16.89
C ALA A 50 9.94 31.28 -17.14
N ALA A 51 9.35 30.16 -17.58
CA ALA A 51 7.93 30.07 -17.83
C ALA A 51 7.12 30.22 -16.51
N LEU A 52 7.60 29.66 -15.41
CA LEU A 52 6.96 29.83 -14.11
C LEU A 52 6.94 31.28 -13.63
N ARG A 53 8.04 32.01 -13.85
CA ARG A 53 8.15 33.45 -13.51
C ARG A 53 7.30 34.36 -14.41
N ALA A 54 7.02 33.93 -15.62
CA ALA A 54 6.14 34.64 -16.53
C ALA A 54 4.66 34.55 -16.18
N LEU A 55 4.29 33.60 -15.29
CA LEU A 55 2.92 33.49 -14.79
C LEU A 55 2.59 34.66 -13.85
N GLY A 56 1.35 35.16 -13.94
CA GLY A 56 0.79 36.08 -12.96
C GLY A 56 0.78 35.46 -11.54
N GLY A 57 0.78 36.29 -10.49
CA GLY A 57 0.94 35.83 -9.12
C GLY A 57 -0.08 34.76 -8.69
N ASP A 58 -1.34 34.84 -9.16
CA ASP A 58 -2.38 33.87 -8.85
C ASP A 58 -2.18 32.55 -9.62
N ASP A 59 -1.79 32.63 -10.88
CA ASP A 59 -1.49 31.45 -11.71
C ASP A 59 -0.27 30.72 -11.19
N GLN A 60 0.75 31.46 -10.77
CA GLN A 60 1.93 30.90 -10.13
C GLN A 60 1.57 30.17 -8.84
N ARG A 61 0.73 30.77 -7.98
CA ARG A 61 0.26 30.12 -6.75
C ARG A 61 -0.56 28.85 -7.03
N ARG A 62 -1.48 28.91 -8.00
CA ARG A 62 -2.26 27.73 -8.45
C ARG A 62 -1.34 26.63 -8.96
N ARG A 63 -0.35 26.99 -9.75
CA ARG A 63 0.65 26.05 -10.28
C ARG A 63 1.45 25.38 -9.18
N LEU A 64 1.99 26.12 -8.23
CA LEU A 64 2.77 25.58 -7.11
C LEU A 64 1.93 24.62 -6.25
N ARG A 65 0.67 24.96 -5.95
CA ARG A 65 -0.23 24.03 -5.26
C ARG A 65 -0.40 22.72 -6.01
N ARG A 66 -0.64 22.75 -7.32
CA ARG A 66 -0.75 21.53 -8.13
C ARG A 66 0.53 20.69 -8.10
N VAL A 67 1.69 21.32 -8.12
CA VAL A 67 2.99 20.64 -7.99
C VAL A 67 3.16 20.04 -6.60
N ASP A 68 2.80 20.77 -5.54
CA ASP A 68 2.84 20.27 -4.17
C ASP A 68 1.88 19.09 -3.98
N ASP A 69 0.64 19.18 -4.50
CA ASP A 69 -0.34 18.09 -4.41
C ASP A 69 0.10 16.83 -5.18
N TRP A 70 0.72 17.02 -6.34
CA TRP A 70 1.32 15.93 -7.10
C TRP A 70 2.41 15.18 -6.30
N HIS A 71 3.29 15.90 -5.61
CA HIS A 71 4.38 15.30 -4.84
C HIS A 71 3.94 14.70 -3.49
N LYS A 72 2.70 14.88 -3.04
CA LYS A 72 2.15 14.16 -1.89
C LYS A 72 1.82 12.70 -2.18
N ALA A 73 1.67 12.38 -3.45
CA ALA A 73 1.20 11.08 -3.90
C ALA A 73 2.27 10.38 -4.76
N TRP A 74 3.18 9.67 -4.10
CA TRP A 74 4.25 8.94 -4.76
C TRP A 74 3.76 7.64 -5.40
N PRO A 75 4.22 7.31 -6.62
CA PRO A 75 3.85 6.07 -7.28
C PRO A 75 4.42 4.86 -6.55
N THR A 76 3.74 3.74 -6.62
CA THR A 76 4.30 2.47 -6.16
C THR A 76 5.38 2.02 -7.12
N VAL A 77 6.63 1.99 -6.64
CA VAL A 77 7.73 1.47 -7.43
C VAL A 77 7.72 -0.05 -7.41
N ARG A 78 7.66 -0.70 -8.57
CA ARG A 78 7.67 -2.16 -8.71
C ARG A 78 9.07 -2.73 -8.53
N THR A 79 9.58 -2.68 -7.30
CA THR A 79 10.84 -3.32 -6.90
C THR A 79 10.70 -4.83 -6.84
N ASP A 80 11.80 -5.56 -6.69
CA ASP A 80 11.75 -7.03 -6.66
C ASP A 80 10.96 -7.57 -5.47
N GLN A 81 10.99 -6.88 -4.32
CA GLN A 81 10.14 -7.21 -3.17
C GLN A 81 8.65 -7.04 -3.51
N VAL A 82 8.27 -5.91 -4.11
CA VAL A 82 6.89 -5.65 -4.55
C VAL A 82 6.44 -6.68 -5.58
N LYS A 83 7.26 -6.95 -6.61
CA LYS A 83 6.98 -7.98 -7.62
C LYS A 83 6.83 -9.38 -7.02
N HIS A 84 7.59 -9.69 -5.96
CA HIS A 84 7.46 -10.96 -5.25
C HIS A 84 6.07 -11.09 -4.61
N VAL A 85 5.62 -10.04 -3.90
CA VAL A 85 4.28 -10.01 -3.31
C VAL A 85 3.21 -10.09 -4.40
N GLU A 86 3.29 -9.25 -5.45
CA GLU A 86 2.34 -9.27 -6.58
C GLU A 86 2.22 -10.65 -7.23
N ARG A 87 3.37 -11.32 -7.52
CA ARG A 87 3.38 -12.67 -8.10
C ARG A 87 2.74 -13.71 -7.19
N HIS A 88 2.93 -13.59 -5.88
CA HIS A 88 2.29 -14.51 -4.94
C HIS A 88 0.78 -14.29 -4.93
N LEU A 89 0.32 -13.04 -4.79
CA LEU A 89 -1.10 -12.71 -4.77
C LEU A 89 -1.82 -13.07 -6.08
N SER A 90 -1.16 -12.89 -7.24
CA SER A 90 -1.74 -13.25 -8.54
C SER A 90 -1.92 -14.76 -8.78
N ARG A 91 -1.23 -15.61 -8.02
CA ARG A 91 -1.35 -17.07 -8.11
C ARG A 91 -2.40 -17.66 -7.16
N LEU A 92 -2.96 -16.84 -6.29
CA LEU A 92 -4.01 -17.31 -5.39
C LEU A 92 -5.24 -17.69 -6.22
N PRO A 93 -5.87 -18.85 -5.93
CA PRO A 93 -7.08 -19.25 -6.61
C PRO A 93 -8.19 -18.22 -6.37
N GLU A 94 -9.00 -17.95 -7.38
CA GLU A 94 -10.12 -17.03 -7.25
C GLU A 94 -11.19 -17.59 -6.31
N PRO A 95 -11.76 -16.76 -5.43
CA PRO A 95 -12.86 -17.18 -4.58
C PRO A 95 -14.07 -17.52 -5.45
N ARG A 96 -14.56 -18.75 -5.39
CA ARG A 96 -15.76 -19.16 -6.09
C ARG A 96 -16.86 -19.45 -5.07
N PRO A 97 -18.01 -18.74 -5.08
CA PRO A 97 -19.05 -18.85 -4.05
C PRO A 97 -19.65 -20.26 -3.88
N HIS A 98 -19.43 -21.16 -4.83
CA HIS A 98 -20.10 -22.47 -4.90
C HIS A 98 -19.15 -23.69 -4.96
N ARG A 99 -17.85 -23.50 -4.73
CA ARG A 99 -16.92 -24.63 -4.62
C ARG A 99 -16.82 -25.10 -3.16
N ASP A 100 -16.69 -26.43 -3.00
CA ASP A 100 -16.33 -27.04 -1.74
C ASP A 100 -15.08 -26.40 -1.16
N HIS A 101 -15.08 -26.22 0.16
CA HIS A 101 -14.14 -25.47 0.98
C HIS A 101 -12.67 -25.87 0.75
N GLU A 102 -12.06 -25.48 -0.33
CA GLU A 102 -10.61 -25.43 -0.43
C GLU A 102 -10.14 -24.32 0.51
N LEU A 103 -9.49 -24.69 1.59
CA LEU A 103 -8.92 -23.73 2.52
C LEU A 103 -7.79 -23.00 1.81
N LEU A 104 -8.07 -21.75 1.42
CA LEU A 104 -7.13 -20.88 0.73
C LEU A 104 -5.97 -20.52 1.67
N ASP A 105 -4.76 -20.44 1.12
CA ASP A 105 -3.64 -19.83 1.83
C ASP A 105 -3.95 -18.39 2.22
N VAL A 106 -3.46 -17.97 3.39
CA VAL A 106 -3.60 -16.59 3.87
C VAL A 106 -2.27 -15.89 3.69
N PRO A 107 -2.12 -15.05 2.64
CA PRO A 107 -0.93 -14.23 2.49
C PRO A 107 -0.92 -13.14 3.57
N LEU A 108 0.24 -12.99 4.20
CA LEU A 108 0.51 -11.97 5.19
C LEU A 108 1.73 -11.14 4.76
N ILE A 109 1.48 -9.91 4.34
CA ILE A 109 2.53 -8.94 4.06
C ILE A 109 3.08 -8.46 5.39
N THR A 110 4.32 -8.81 5.70
CA THR A 110 4.95 -8.49 6.97
C THR A 110 6.21 -7.65 6.77
N GLY A 111 6.60 -6.92 7.81
CA GLY A 111 7.78 -6.06 7.78
C GLY A 111 7.69 -4.98 8.85
N ARG A 112 8.76 -4.23 9.05
CA ARG A 112 8.81 -3.12 10.02
C ARG A 112 7.81 -2.00 9.66
N PRO A 113 7.39 -1.17 10.62
CA PRO A 113 6.64 0.06 10.32
C PRO A 113 7.45 0.94 9.34
N GLY A 114 6.76 1.55 8.37
CA GLY A 114 7.38 2.45 7.39
C GLY A 114 7.96 1.77 6.14
N THR A 115 7.81 0.45 5.95
CA THR A 115 8.27 -0.26 4.75
C THR A 115 7.30 -0.19 3.56
N GLY A 116 6.12 0.41 3.71
CA GLY A 116 5.14 0.60 2.62
C GLY A 116 4.05 -0.46 2.54
N LYS A 117 3.88 -1.31 3.57
CA LYS A 117 2.86 -2.40 3.60
C LYS A 117 1.44 -1.91 3.30
N THR A 118 0.98 -0.91 4.04
CA THR A 118 -0.36 -0.32 3.89
C THR A 118 -0.60 0.18 2.46
N HIS A 119 0.38 0.89 1.89
CA HIS A 119 0.29 1.39 0.53
C HIS A 119 0.18 0.25 -0.50
N LEU A 120 1.03 -0.78 -0.36
CA LEU A 120 0.98 -1.96 -1.22
C LEU A 120 -0.34 -2.71 -1.06
N LEU A 121 -0.81 -2.90 0.18
CA LEU A 121 -2.07 -3.58 0.46
C LEU A 121 -3.26 -2.87 -0.19
N LYS A 122 -3.35 -1.54 -0.05
CA LYS A 122 -4.40 -0.73 -0.69
C LYS A 122 -4.35 -0.84 -2.21
N ARG A 123 -3.16 -0.78 -2.79
CA ARG A 123 -2.98 -0.95 -4.23
C ARG A 123 -3.46 -2.32 -4.73
N GLU A 124 -3.12 -3.39 -4.02
CA GLU A 124 -3.60 -4.72 -4.38
C GLU A 124 -5.11 -4.87 -4.19
N ALA A 125 -5.70 -4.17 -3.22
CA ALA A 125 -7.14 -4.10 -3.06
C ALA A 125 -7.83 -3.38 -4.24
N VAL A 126 -7.26 -2.26 -4.74
CA VAL A 126 -7.75 -1.59 -5.96
C VAL A 126 -7.68 -2.54 -7.16
N LYS A 127 -6.55 -3.24 -7.36
CA LYS A 127 -6.42 -4.20 -8.45
C LYS A 127 -7.46 -5.33 -8.36
N ALA A 128 -7.71 -5.85 -7.15
CA ALA A 128 -8.70 -6.89 -6.93
C ALA A 128 -10.12 -6.38 -7.27
N LEU A 129 -10.44 -5.15 -6.87
CA LEU A 129 -11.71 -4.50 -7.18
C LEU A 129 -11.91 -4.32 -8.69
N CYS A 130 -10.89 -3.83 -9.37
CA CYS A 130 -10.95 -3.63 -10.83
C CYS A 130 -11.09 -4.97 -11.57
N ARG A 131 -10.38 -6.01 -11.13
CA ARG A 131 -10.52 -7.36 -11.72
C ARG A 131 -11.93 -7.90 -11.53
N ALA A 132 -12.47 -7.82 -10.31
CA ALA A 132 -13.84 -8.26 -10.05
C ALA A 132 -14.88 -7.51 -10.87
N ALA A 133 -14.69 -6.20 -11.11
CA ALA A 133 -15.56 -5.42 -11.97
C ALA A 133 -15.47 -5.84 -13.44
N TRP A 134 -14.27 -6.15 -13.91
CA TRP A 134 -14.05 -6.66 -15.26
C TRP A 134 -14.74 -8.02 -15.48
N ASP A 135 -14.49 -8.96 -14.55
CA ASP A 135 -15.08 -10.29 -14.63
C ASP A 135 -16.62 -10.21 -14.63
N ARG A 136 -17.20 -9.35 -13.80
CA ARG A 136 -18.65 -9.12 -13.77
C ARG A 136 -19.18 -8.53 -15.08
N ARG A 137 -18.45 -7.64 -15.74
CA ARG A 137 -18.81 -7.10 -17.04
C ARG A 137 -18.89 -8.19 -18.10
N LEU A 138 -17.89 -9.07 -18.15
CA LEU A 138 -17.86 -10.21 -19.08
C LEU A 138 -19.04 -11.14 -18.84
N ASP A 139 -19.36 -11.48 -17.59
CA ASP A 139 -20.52 -12.31 -17.24
C ASP A 139 -21.84 -11.69 -17.70
N VAL A 140 -21.98 -10.36 -17.62
CA VAL A 140 -23.18 -9.64 -18.09
C VAL A 140 -23.27 -9.61 -19.62
N GLU A 141 -22.14 -9.47 -20.31
CA GLU A 141 -22.06 -9.51 -21.78
C GLU A 141 -22.38 -10.92 -22.30
N ASP A 142 -21.86 -11.97 -21.67
CA ASP A 142 -22.09 -13.37 -22.01
C ASP A 142 -23.55 -13.80 -21.79
N LEU A 143 -24.22 -13.22 -20.79
CA LEU A 143 -25.64 -13.48 -20.52
C LEU A 143 -26.58 -12.73 -21.46
N ALA A 144 -26.08 -12.06 -22.51
CA ALA A 144 -26.88 -11.30 -23.50
C ALA A 144 -27.84 -10.27 -22.88
N LEU A 145 -27.60 -9.81 -21.69
CA LEU A 145 -28.46 -8.86 -20.99
C LEU A 145 -28.33 -7.42 -21.49
N GLY A 146 -27.49 -7.17 -22.48
CA GLY A 146 -27.51 -5.98 -23.36
C GLY A 146 -27.44 -4.61 -22.70
N THR A 147 -27.32 -4.53 -21.39
CA THR A 147 -27.29 -3.28 -20.64
C THR A 147 -26.00 -3.17 -19.88
N PRO A 148 -24.97 -2.54 -20.46
CA PRO A 148 -23.76 -2.20 -19.70
C PRO A 148 -24.17 -1.24 -18.60
N GLY A 149 -23.90 -1.59 -17.33
CA GLY A 149 -23.84 -0.57 -16.31
C GLY A 149 -24.86 -0.56 -15.19
N LEU A 150 -25.74 -1.54 -15.03
CA LEU A 150 -26.43 -1.69 -13.75
C LEU A 150 -25.53 -2.48 -12.77
N VAL A 151 -24.48 -1.82 -12.30
CA VAL A 151 -23.78 -2.29 -11.11
C VAL A 151 -24.76 -2.10 -9.96
N ASP A 152 -25.19 -3.21 -9.37
CA ASP A 152 -25.98 -3.21 -8.14
C ASP A 152 -25.26 -2.31 -7.11
N PRO A 153 -25.89 -1.24 -6.60
CA PRO A 153 -25.26 -0.34 -5.63
C PRO A 153 -24.84 -1.07 -4.36
N ASP A 154 -25.41 -2.23 -4.09
CA ASP A 154 -25.04 -3.08 -2.98
C ASP A 154 -23.82 -3.97 -3.29
N TRP A 155 -23.32 -4.02 -4.52
CA TRP A 155 -22.21 -4.90 -4.89
C TRP A 155 -20.86 -4.38 -4.40
N ARG A 156 -20.18 -5.15 -3.58
CA ARG A 156 -18.90 -4.81 -2.94
C ARG A 156 -17.96 -6.02 -2.87
N PRO A 157 -17.29 -6.39 -3.96
CA PRO A 157 -16.48 -7.60 -4.04
C PRO A 157 -15.21 -7.53 -3.16
N VAL A 158 -14.77 -6.33 -2.82
CA VAL A 158 -13.56 -6.09 -2.03
C VAL A 158 -13.88 -5.21 -0.83
N ILE A 159 -13.40 -5.64 0.34
CA ILE A 159 -13.43 -4.85 1.57
C ILE A 159 -11.99 -4.57 1.98
N PHE A 160 -11.70 -3.32 2.28
CA PHE A 160 -10.47 -2.90 2.93
C PHE A 160 -10.77 -2.46 4.37
N HIS A 161 -10.13 -3.10 5.33
CA HIS A 161 -10.27 -2.83 6.76
C HIS A 161 -8.91 -2.55 7.38
N SER A 162 -8.82 -1.50 8.17
CA SER A 162 -7.66 -1.21 9.02
C SER A 162 -8.05 -1.44 10.47
N GLU A 163 -7.31 -2.26 11.19
CA GLU A 163 -7.62 -2.59 12.58
C GLU A 163 -7.04 -1.54 13.53
N ASP A 164 -7.91 -0.84 14.27
CA ASP A 164 -7.50 0.28 15.12
C ASP A 164 -7.24 -0.14 16.59
N SER A 165 -7.77 -1.27 17.02
CA SER A 165 -7.71 -1.72 18.40
C SER A 165 -7.79 -3.23 18.51
N ASN A 166 -7.52 -3.76 19.70
CA ASN A 166 -7.60 -5.18 20.01
C ASN A 166 -9.07 -5.68 19.99
N PRO A 167 -9.61 -6.14 18.84
CA PRO A 167 -11.01 -6.48 18.71
C PRO A 167 -11.33 -7.82 19.35
N SER A 168 -12.56 -7.96 19.84
CA SER A 168 -13.18 -9.27 20.00
C SER A 168 -13.64 -9.81 18.65
N VAL A 169 -13.87 -11.11 18.52
CA VAL A 169 -14.48 -11.68 17.29
C VAL A 169 -15.81 -11.00 16.96
N LYS A 170 -16.59 -10.68 18.00
CA LYS A 170 -17.86 -9.99 17.84
C LYS A 170 -17.66 -8.59 17.26
N SER A 171 -16.76 -7.78 17.84
CA SER A 171 -16.49 -6.43 17.34
C SER A 171 -15.86 -6.45 15.94
N PHE A 172 -14.99 -7.40 15.64
CA PHE A 172 -14.42 -7.57 14.32
C PHE A 172 -15.51 -7.77 13.23
N PHE A 173 -16.43 -8.74 13.44
CA PHE A 173 -17.52 -8.91 12.49
C PHE A 173 -18.54 -7.78 12.50
N THR A 174 -18.73 -7.09 13.65
CA THR A 174 -19.53 -5.85 13.70
C THR A 174 -18.95 -4.80 12.76
N HIS A 175 -17.65 -4.52 12.85
CA HIS A 175 -16.98 -3.56 11.96
C HIS A 175 -17.07 -3.96 10.48
N LEU A 176 -16.93 -5.26 10.17
CA LEU A 176 -17.12 -5.71 8.78
C LEU A 176 -18.56 -5.51 8.29
N CYS A 177 -19.57 -5.72 9.16
CA CYS A 177 -20.96 -5.40 8.84
C CYS A 177 -21.18 -3.90 8.61
N ASP A 178 -20.60 -3.07 9.48
CA ASP A 178 -20.70 -1.60 9.38
C ASP A 178 -20.09 -1.08 8.08
N LEU A 179 -18.93 -1.65 7.66
CA LEU A 179 -18.30 -1.30 6.39
C LEU A 179 -19.20 -1.57 5.19
N VAL A 180 -20.05 -2.58 5.24
CA VAL A 180 -20.99 -2.91 4.13
C VAL A 180 -22.41 -2.38 4.39
N GLY A 181 -22.61 -1.59 5.44
CA GLY A 181 -23.91 -0.98 5.74
C GLY A 181 -24.98 -1.98 6.20
N VAL A 182 -24.59 -3.13 6.76
CA VAL A 182 -25.50 -4.18 7.22
C VAL A 182 -25.62 -4.19 8.74
N PRO A 183 -26.83 -4.18 9.31
CA PRO A 183 -27.00 -4.32 10.75
C PRO A 183 -26.41 -5.62 11.28
N SER A 184 -25.50 -5.52 12.26
CA SER A 184 -24.78 -6.67 12.81
C SER A 184 -25.65 -7.57 13.73
N GLY A 185 -26.67 -6.99 14.37
CA GLY A 185 -27.59 -7.70 15.25
C GLY A 185 -26.90 -8.37 16.46
N SER A 186 -27.53 -9.44 16.99
CA SER A 186 -26.96 -10.21 18.11
C SER A 186 -25.82 -11.14 17.69
N ASP A 187 -25.82 -11.60 16.42
CA ASP A 187 -24.80 -12.46 15.81
C ASP A 187 -24.19 -11.79 14.57
N PRO A 188 -23.13 -10.95 14.75
CA PRO A 188 -22.48 -10.27 13.66
C PRO A 188 -21.82 -11.21 12.64
N GLN A 189 -21.35 -12.37 13.05
CA GLN A 189 -20.73 -13.34 12.13
C GLN A 189 -21.78 -13.91 11.16
N ALA A 190 -22.95 -14.28 11.65
CA ALA A 190 -24.05 -14.73 10.79
C ALA A 190 -24.61 -13.59 9.91
N ALA A 191 -24.63 -12.36 10.43
CA ALA A 191 -25.00 -11.18 9.64
C ALA A 191 -24.02 -10.95 8.50
N PHE A 192 -22.71 -10.99 8.77
CA PHE A 192 -21.68 -10.83 7.76
C PHE A 192 -21.70 -11.97 6.72
N ARG A 193 -21.95 -13.22 7.13
CA ARG A 193 -22.14 -14.33 6.18
C ARG A 193 -23.26 -14.04 5.16
N ARG A 194 -24.38 -13.48 5.60
CA ARG A 194 -25.46 -13.07 4.69
C ARG A 194 -25.02 -11.89 3.78
N ALA A 195 -24.24 -10.97 4.35
CA ALA A 195 -23.68 -9.85 3.59
C ALA A 195 -22.72 -10.34 2.50
N VAL A 196 -21.88 -11.34 2.76
CA VAL A 196 -20.98 -11.94 1.75
C VAL A 196 -21.76 -12.38 0.51
N LEU A 197 -22.88 -13.07 0.71
CA LEU A 197 -23.70 -13.53 -0.40
C LEU A 197 -24.44 -12.38 -1.09
N ARG A 198 -25.02 -11.45 -0.32
CA ARG A 198 -25.81 -10.34 -0.84
C ARG A 198 -24.97 -9.36 -1.65
N HIS A 199 -23.82 -8.97 -1.11
CA HIS A 199 -22.94 -7.95 -1.70
C HIS A 199 -21.86 -8.54 -2.63
N GLY A 200 -21.81 -9.87 -2.78
CA GLY A 200 -20.81 -10.53 -3.62
C GLY A 200 -19.38 -10.34 -3.13
N ILE A 201 -19.17 -10.35 -1.80
CA ILE A 201 -17.85 -10.13 -1.20
C ILE A 201 -16.93 -11.30 -1.54
N GLN A 202 -15.82 -11.03 -2.19
CA GLN A 202 -14.84 -12.01 -2.64
C GLN A 202 -13.53 -11.94 -1.84
N THR A 203 -13.09 -10.72 -1.51
CA THR A 203 -11.79 -10.53 -0.86
C THR A 203 -11.88 -9.49 0.26
N VAL A 204 -11.29 -9.81 1.42
CA VAL A 204 -11.13 -8.91 2.55
C VAL A 204 -9.63 -8.66 2.77
N PHE A 205 -9.24 -7.40 2.69
CA PHE A 205 -7.91 -6.92 3.02
C PHE A 205 -7.92 -6.36 4.45
N ILE A 206 -7.01 -6.82 5.29
CA ILE A 206 -6.90 -6.39 6.69
C ILE A 206 -5.52 -5.83 6.94
N ASP A 207 -5.44 -4.54 7.23
CA ASP A 207 -4.21 -3.85 7.63
C ASP A 207 -4.08 -3.80 9.16
N GLU A 208 -2.88 -3.45 9.64
CA GLU A 208 -2.53 -3.33 11.06
C GLU A 208 -2.83 -4.61 11.87
N PHE A 209 -2.70 -5.78 11.23
CA PHE A 209 -3.06 -7.07 11.80
C PHE A 209 -2.38 -7.37 13.15
N GLN A 210 -1.24 -6.74 13.46
CA GLN A 210 -0.57 -6.86 14.75
C GLN A 210 -1.31 -6.19 15.92
N MET A 211 -2.24 -5.27 15.64
CA MET A 211 -3.06 -4.63 16.68
C MET A 211 -3.96 -5.67 17.38
N ILE A 212 -4.08 -6.79 16.76
CA ILE A 212 -4.76 -7.94 17.31
C ILE A 212 -3.87 -8.61 18.35
N ASN A 213 -4.32 -8.60 19.60
CA ASN A 213 -3.58 -9.26 20.67
C ASN A 213 -3.63 -10.78 20.51
N PHE A 214 -2.51 -11.37 20.08
CA PHE A 214 -2.36 -12.83 20.02
C PHE A 214 -2.17 -13.48 21.42
N ASP A 215 -2.24 -12.71 22.51
CA ASP A 215 -2.05 -13.17 23.86
C ASP A 215 -3.32 -13.81 24.45
N GLY A 216 -3.22 -15.11 24.84
CA GLY A 216 -4.28 -15.85 25.51
C GLY A 216 -5.41 -16.34 24.59
N GLN A 217 -6.59 -16.54 25.15
CA GLN A 217 -7.76 -17.03 24.43
C GLN A 217 -8.21 -16.10 23.28
N ARG A 218 -7.97 -14.79 23.40
CA ARG A 218 -8.37 -13.80 22.38
C ARG A 218 -7.63 -14.00 21.06
N GLY A 219 -6.35 -14.36 21.09
CA GLY A 219 -5.59 -14.65 19.87
C GLY A 219 -6.10 -15.88 19.11
N MET A 220 -6.58 -16.91 19.83
CA MET A 220 -7.25 -18.04 19.21
C MET A 220 -8.57 -17.64 18.53
N TYR A 221 -9.30 -16.69 19.11
CA TYR A 221 -10.59 -16.25 18.57
C TYR A 221 -10.45 -15.55 17.23
N LEU A 222 -9.41 -14.74 17.03
CA LEU A 222 -9.25 -14.07 15.75
C LEU A 222 -8.70 -14.98 14.65
N HIS A 223 -7.86 -15.92 15.02
CA HIS A 223 -7.51 -17.01 14.13
C HIS A 223 -8.76 -17.73 13.62
N ASN A 224 -9.72 -17.94 14.52
CA ASN A 224 -11.03 -18.48 14.18
C ASN A 224 -11.85 -17.50 13.31
N ALA A 225 -11.70 -16.17 13.47
CA ALA A 225 -12.37 -15.21 12.62
C ALA A 225 -11.84 -15.24 11.18
N VAL A 226 -10.52 -15.30 10.99
CA VAL A 226 -9.92 -15.50 9.65
C VAL A 226 -10.39 -16.81 9.03
N LYS A 227 -10.39 -17.91 9.80
CA LYS A 227 -10.92 -19.20 9.35
C LYS A 227 -12.41 -19.13 9.02
N ALA A 228 -13.18 -18.37 9.78
CA ALA A 228 -14.61 -18.16 9.48
C ALA A 228 -14.83 -17.44 8.16
N LEU A 229 -14.01 -16.43 7.83
CA LEU A 229 -14.04 -15.77 6.53
C LEU A 229 -13.69 -16.76 5.40
N GLN A 230 -12.65 -17.57 5.58
CA GLN A 230 -12.30 -18.62 4.61
C GLN A 230 -13.44 -19.63 4.41
N ASN A 231 -14.12 -20.03 5.48
CA ASN A 231 -15.30 -20.91 5.42
C ASN A 231 -16.51 -20.25 4.72
N MET A 232 -16.50 -18.95 4.53
CA MET A 232 -17.45 -18.20 3.71
C MET A 232 -17.00 -18.07 2.25
N ASN A 233 -15.92 -18.75 1.85
CA ASN A 233 -15.24 -18.61 0.55
C ASN A 233 -14.74 -17.17 0.27
N VAL A 234 -14.38 -16.44 1.30
CA VAL A 234 -13.77 -15.11 1.19
C VAL A 234 -12.26 -15.27 1.25
N ARG A 235 -11.56 -14.71 0.27
CA ARG A 235 -10.11 -14.57 0.30
C ARG A 235 -9.73 -13.53 1.35
N VAL A 236 -8.75 -13.86 2.19
CA VAL A 236 -8.25 -12.95 3.22
C VAL A 236 -6.79 -12.63 2.93
N ILE A 237 -6.45 -11.35 2.86
CA ILE A 237 -5.10 -10.86 2.67
C ILE A 237 -4.78 -9.92 3.83
N LEU A 238 -3.67 -10.20 4.52
CA LEU A 238 -3.30 -9.51 5.75
C LEU A 238 -2.06 -8.67 5.54
N ALA A 239 -1.96 -7.55 6.27
CA ALA A 239 -0.72 -6.83 6.45
C ALA A 239 -0.49 -6.47 7.91
N GLY A 240 0.76 -6.50 8.36
CA GLY A 240 1.09 -6.15 9.73
C GLY A 240 2.59 -6.16 10.00
N HIS A 241 2.99 -5.65 11.17
CA HIS A 241 4.39 -5.66 11.57
C HIS A 241 4.64 -6.72 12.65
N ASN A 242 5.83 -7.34 12.62
CA ASN A 242 6.28 -8.33 13.60
C ASN A 242 5.34 -9.53 13.83
N VAL A 243 4.39 -9.77 12.92
CA VAL A 243 3.37 -10.81 13.10
C VAL A 243 4.00 -12.21 13.24
N ARG A 244 5.08 -12.49 12.49
CA ARG A 244 5.81 -13.76 12.64
C ARG A 244 6.31 -13.99 14.07
N ARG A 245 6.89 -12.96 14.73
CA ARG A 245 7.33 -13.03 16.12
C ARG A 245 6.17 -13.24 17.08
N LEU A 246 5.04 -12.58 16.85
CA LEU A 246 3.85 -12.72 17.66
C LEU A 246 3.28 -14.15 17.60
N LEU A 247 3.34 -14.79 16.43
CA LEU A 247 2.86 -16.15 16.22
C LEU A 247 3.83 -17.21 16.76
N VAL A 248 5.14 -16.98 16.72
CA VAL A 248 6.18 -17.95 17.14
C VAL A 248 6.45 -17.89 18.63
N ARG A 249 6.26 -16.76 19.31
CA ARG A 249 6.67 -16.52 20.70
C ARG A 249 5.90 -17.37 21.76
N ARG A 250 4.89 -18.16 21.37
CA ARG A 250 3.99 -18.86 22.31
C ARG A 250 3.87 -20.32 22.00
N LYS A 251 4.69 -21.09 22.69
CA LYS A 251 4.60 -22.54 22.68
C LYS A 251 4.33 -23.04 24.09
N THR A 252 3.09 -23.16 24.46
CA THR A 252 2.67 -24.17 25.44
C THR A 252 2.19 -25.42 24.69
N ALA A 253 2.52 -26.61 25.19
CA ALA A 253 2.35 -27.87 24.45
C ALA A 253 0.91 -28.16 23.96
N ALA A 254 -0.12 -27.69 24.67
CA ALA A 254 -1.52 -27.91 24.29
C ALA A 254 -2.02 -26.92 23.17
N GLN A 255 -1.41 -25.73 23.02
CA GLN A 255 -1.75 -24.75 21.99
C GLN A 255 -1.05 -25.04 20.66
N ASN A 256 -0.04 -25.90 20.65
CA ASN A 256 0.81 -26.19 19.51
C ASN A 256 0.06 -26.85 18.35
N ILE A 257 -0.89 -27.75 18.58
CA ILE A 257 -1.48 -28.58 17.51
C ILE A 257 -2.41 -27.74 16.62
N THR A 258 -3.30 -26.96 17.21
CA THR A 258 -4.29 -26.17 16.46
C THR A 258 -3.65 -24.96 15.77
N GLN A 259 -2.67 -24.30 16.41
CA GLN A 259 -1.94 -23.18 15.82
C GLN A 259 -0.95 -23.62 14.72
N THR A 260 -0.29 -24.77 14.90
CA THR A 260 0.65 -25.29 13.89
C THR A 260 -0.09 -25.66 12.61
N GLN A 261 -1.28 -26.23 12.69
CA GLN A 261 -2.09 -26.56 11.52
C GLN A 261 -2.57 -25.30 10.77
N SER A 262 -2.84 -24.22 11.47
CA SER A 262 -3.38 -23.01 10.87
C SER A 262 -2.28 -22.09 10.37
N THR A 263 -1.17 -21.93 11.09
CA THR A 263 -0.03 -21.13 10.64
C THR A 263 0.75 -21.80 9.50
N ALA A 264 0.62 -23.11 9.32
CA ALA A 264 1.17 -23.83 8.17
C ALA A 264 0.58 -23.36 6.82
N ARG A 265 -0.55 -22.65 6.85
CA ARG A 265 -1.23 -22.12 5.67
C ARG A 265 -1.00 -20.62 5.47
N TRP A 266 -0.20 -19.98 6.31
CA TRP A 266 0.08 -18.55 6.20
C TRP A 266 1.36 -18.35 5.40
N ALA A 267 1.22 -17.70 4.27
CA ALA A 267 2.33 -17.31 3.43
C ALA A 267 2.88 -15.96 3.87
N PHE A 268 4.05 -15.96 4.50
CA PHE A 268 4.70 -14.72 4.94
C PHE A 268 5.43 -14.07 3.77
N LEU A 269 5.02 -12.88 3.41
CA LEU A 269 5.57 -12.06 2.34
C LEU A 269 6.30 -10.88 2.97
N ASP A 270 7.61 -11.00 3.11
CA ASP A 270 8.41 -10.00 3.80
C ASP A 270 8.61 -8.76 2.92
N LEU A 271 8.31 -7.59 3.49
CA LEU A 271 8.57 -6.28 2.89
C LEU A 271 9.55 -5.53 3.81
N ALA A 272 10.82 -5.58 3.47
CA ALA A 272 11.88 -5.00 4.27
C ALA A 272 12.20 -3.55 3.86
N ARG A 273 12.93 -2.83 4.70
CA ARG A 273 13.62 -1.61 4.27
C ARG A 273 14.61 -1.94 3.16
N TYR A 274 15.00 -0.97 2.37
CA TYR A 274 16.02 -1.16 1.33
C TYR A 274 17.41 -1.20 1.97
N PRO A 275 18.10 -2.35 1.92
CA PRO A 275 19.48 -2.44 2.37
C PRO A 275 20.43 -1.73 1.40
N HIS A 276 21.68 -1.44 1.86
CA HIS A 276 22.68 -0.74 1.06
C HIS A 276 24.10 -1.25 1.35
N GLU A 277 24.22 -2.53 1.68
CA GLU A 277 25.51 -3.15 2.09
C GLU A 277 26.26 -3.71 0.89
N THR A 278 25.53 -4.24 -0.09
CA THR A 278 26.08 -4.88 -1.29
C THR A 278 25.81 -4.06 -2.54
N GLU A 279 26.60 -4.31 -3.60
CA GLU A 279 26.39 -3.63 -4.89
C GLU A 279 25.03 -3.97 -5.51
N ALA A 280 24.53 -5.18 -5.28
CA ALA A 280 23.19 -5.58 -5.75
C ALA A 280 22.08 -4.75 -5.07
N GLU A 281 22.19 -4.58 -3.75
CA GLU A 281 21.25 -3.78 -2.96
C GLU A 281 21.30 -2.30 -3.34
N THR A 282 22.50 -1.75 -3.49
CA THR A 282 22.71 -0.39 -3.98
C THR A 282 22.10 -0.20 -5.37
N THR A 283 22.21 -1.20 -6.24
CA THR A 283 21.61 -1.18 -7.57
C THR A 283 20.08 -1.14 -7.50
N GLU A 284 19.46 -1.93 -6.63
CA GLU A 284 18.00 -1.90 -6.42
C GLU A 284 17.54 -0.56 -5.82
N TRP A 285 18.29 -0.03 -4.86
CA TRP A 285 18.03 1.30 -4.30
C TRP A 285 18.09 2.38 -5.39
N ARG A 286 19.12 2.38 -6.23
CA ARG A 286 19.25 3.31 -7.36
C ARG A 286 18.13 3.17 -8.39
N LYS A 287 17.68 1.94 -8.68
CA LYS A 287 16.53 1.71 -9.57
C LYS A 287 15.26 2.31 -8.99
N MET A 288 15.02 2.12 -7.70
CA MET A 288 13.89 2.69 -7.01
C MET A 288 13.94 4.23 -7.03
N LEU A 289 15.08 4.84 -6.72
CA LEU A 289 15.25 6.29 -6.80
C LEU A 289 15.03 6.83 -8.22
N ARG A 290 15.47 6.14 -9.27
CA ARG A 290 15.20 6.52 -10.67
C ARG A 290 13.71 6.56 -10.99
N ALA A 291 12.97 5.58 -10.49
CA ALA A 291 11.53 5.55 -10.67
C ALA A 291 10.83 6.73 -9.96
N LEU A 292 11.23 7.03 -8.72
CA LEU A 292 10.72 8.20 -8.00
C LEU A 292 11.14 9.51 -8.66
N GLU A 293 12.37 9.59 -9.16
CA GLU A 293 12.90 10.78 -9.87
C GLU A 293 12.09 11.11 -11.13
N SER A 294 11.60 10.10 -11.84
CA SER A 294 10.73 10.30 -13.00
C SER A 294 9.37 10.94 -12.65
N HIS A 295 8.95 10.84 -11.40
CA HIS A 295 7.73 11.46 -10.88
C HIS A 295 7.90 12.94 -10.52
N ILE A 296 9.13 13.43 -10.34
CA ILE A 296 9.40 14.82 -9.93
C ILE A 296 9.02 15.80 -11.04
N ARG A 297 8.31 16.86 -10.68
CA ARG A 297 7.83 17.92 -11.57
C ARG A 297 8.42 19.30 -11.22
N LEU A 298 9.74 19.34 -11.09
CA LEU A 298 10.53 20.53 -10.82
C LEU A 298 11.44 20.85 -11.99
N ALA A 299 11.62 22.12 -12.33
CA ALA A 299 12.44 22.55 -13.47
C ALA A 299 13.91 22.10 -13.38
N GLY A 300 14.45 22.05 -12.16
CA GLY A 300 15.81 21.57 -11.91
C GLY A 300 15.99 20.06 -12.07
N HIS A 301 14.88 19.31 -12.14
CA HIS A 301 14.84 17.87 -12.36
C HIS A 301 14.27 17.52 -13.75
N SER A 302 14.74 18.21 -14.79
CA SER A 302 14.33 17.92 -16.17
C SER A 302 14.57 16.46 -16.56
N PRO A 303 13.78 15.89 -17.50
CA PRO A 303 13.97 14.52 -17.95
C PRO A 303 15.42 14.23 -18.36
N GLY A 304 15.99 13.17 -17.81
CA GLY A 304 17.39 12.77 -18.05
C GLY A 304 18.40 13.27 -17.01
N ARG A 305 18.08 14.26 -16.19
CA ARG A 305 18.92 14.67 -15.07
C ARG A 305 18.67 13.75 -13.87
N ARG A 306 19.67 12.94 -13.52
CA ARG A 306 19.56 11.93 -12.46
C ARG A 306 20.30 12.40 -11.21
N VAL A 307 19.66 13.23 -10.39
CA VAL A 307 20.26 13.78 -9.16
C VAL A 307 20.05 12.83 -7.98
N LEU A 308 18.83 12.30 -7.80
CA LEU A 308 18.51 11.43 -6.66
C LEU A 308 19.24 10.10 -6.74
N SER A 309 19.26 9.49 -7.92
CA SER A 309 19.86 8.16 -8.14
C SER A 309 21.37 8.15 -8.38
N THR A 310 22.01 9.33 -8.36
CA THR A 310 23.45 9.49 -8.53
C THR A 310 24.07 10.32 -7.40
N THR A 311 23.97 11.63 -7.46
CA THR A 311 24.65 12.55 -6.53
C THR A 311 24.12 12.45 -5.11
N LEU A 312 22.80 12.28 -4.93
CA LEU A 312 22.14 12.23 -3.62
C LEU A 312 21.83 10.81 -3.13
N GLU A 313 22.21 9.80 -3.87
CA GLU A 313 21.83 8.41 -3.63
C GLU A 313 22.18 7.93 -2.21
N GLN A 314 23.46 8.04 -1.82
CA GLN A 314 23.92 7.66 -0.49
C GLN A 314 23.36 8.57 0.60
N HIS A 315 23.28 9.87 0.33
CA HIS A 315 22.76 10.84 1.26
C HIS A 315 21.29 10.54 1.61
N LEU A 316 20.45 10.25 0.61
CA LEU A 316 19.06 9.84 0.82
C LEU A 316 18.95 8.57 1.67
N TRP A 317 19.86 7.60 1.44
CA TRP A 317 19.86 6.39 2.24
C TRP A 317 20.25 6.66 3.69
N VAL A 318 21.30 7.43 3.94
CA VAL A 318 21.76 7.81 5.29
C VAL A 318 20.68 8.56 6.06
N LEU A 319 19.91 9.43 5.40
CA LEU A 319 18.81 10.17 6.01
C LEU A 319 17.59 9.29 6.33
N THR A 320 17.30 8.30 5.50
CA THR A 320 16.04 7.52 5.57
C THR A 320 16.24 6.10 6.07
N LEU A 321 17.50 5.64 6.16
CA LEU A 321 17.86 4.25 6.48
C LEU A 321 17.15 3.21 5.58
N GLY A 322 16.82 3.61 4.37
CA GLY A 322 16.11 2.77 3.41
C GLY A 322 14.61 2.55 3.69
N TYR A 323 14.01 3.28 4.65
CA TYR A 323 12.58 3.19 4.92
C TYR A 323 11.76 4.01 3.91
N MET A 324 10.81 3.37 3.24
CA MET A 324 10.00 3.99 2.19
C MET A 324 9.14 5.16 2.68
N ASN A 325 8.56 5.04 3.87
CA ASN A 325 7.77 6.12 4.46
C ASN A 325 8.63 7.37 4.73
N SER A 326 9.84 7.18 5.27
CA SER A 326 10.79 8.26 5.53
C SER A 326 11.27 8.89 4.21
N LEU A 327 11.53 8.08 3.18
CA LEU A 327 11.93 8.56 1.87
C LEU A 327 10.80 9.37 1.20
N ALA A 328 9.59 8.85 1.19
CA ALA A 328 8.44 9.56 0.62
C ALA A 328 8.19 10.89 1.33
N GLY A 329 8.23 10.91 2.67
CA GLY A 329 8.10 12.15 3.45
C GLY A 329 9.22 13.15 3.14
N LEU A 330 10.49 12.68 3.13
CA LEU A 330 11.64 13.50 2.81
C LEU A 330 11.53 14.12 1.41
N LEU A 331 11.19 13.32 0.41
CA LEU A 331 11.06 13.80 -0.97
C LEU A 331 9.87 14.75 -1.14
N THR A 332 8.75 14.53 -0.45
CA THR A 332 7.60 15.45 -0.46
C THR A 332 8.00 16.83 0.04
N GLU A 333 8.62 16.91 1.21
CA GLU A 333 9.07 18.17 1.80
C GLU A 333 10.19 18.82 0.97
N ALA A 334 11.12 18.02 0.44
CA ALA A 334 12.19 18.50 -0.43
C ALA A 334 11.66 19.09 -1.74
N CYS A 335 10.68 18.42 -2.37
CA CYS A 335 10.02 18.95 -3.57
C CYS A 335 9.25 20.24 -3.27
N THR A 336 8.53 20.30 -2.15
CA THR A 336 7.79 21.48 -1.69
C THR A 336 8.74 22.65 -1.45
N THR A 337 9.87 22.41 -0.78
CA THR A 337 10.88 23.42 -0.51
C THR A 337 11.57 23.87 -1.80
N ALA A 338 12.03 22.92 -2.61
CA ALA A 338 12.72 23.19 -3.87
C ALA A 338 11.84 23.93 -4.89
N SER A 339 10.52 23.66 -4.92
CA SER A 339 9.58 24.34 -5.84
C SER A 339 9.56 25.85 -5.67
N ARG A 340 9.96 26.36 -4.50
CA ARG A 340 10.00 27.78 -4.13
C ARG A 340 11.39 28.40 -4.31
N THR A 341 12.40 27.58 -4.60
CA THR A 341 13.75 28.08 -4.90
C THR A 341 13.88 28.56 -6.34
N ARG A 342 14.95 29.35 -6.61
CA ARG A 342 15.22 29.86 -7.96
C ARG A 342 15.43 28.76 -8.97
N ASP A 343 16.14 27.72 -8.60
CA ASP A 343 16.62 26.67 -9.51
C ASP A 343 15.71 25.45 -9.52
N GLN A 344 14.75 25.39 -8.59
CA GLN A 344 13.83 24.28 -8.39
C GLN A 344 14.56 22.92 -8.38
N LEU A 345 15.66 22.85 -7.65
CA LEU A 345 16.51 21.67 -7.53
C LEU A 345 16.56 21.20 -6.08
N ILE A 346 16.40 19.91 -5.87
CA ILE A 346 16.66 19.28 -4.58
C ILE A 346 18.18 19.23 -4.36
N THR A 347 18.63 19.82 -3.26
CA THR A 347 20.04 19.86 -2.87
C THR A 347 20.26 19.15 -1.55
N ALA A 348 21.53 18.87 -1.22
CA ALA A 348 21.91 18.28 0.06
C ALA A 348 21.47 19.15 1.26
N GLU A 349 21.58 20.49 1.13
CA GLU A 349 21.19 21.44 2.17
C GLU A 349 19.69 21.41 2.44
N ILE A 350 18.87 21.31 1.38
CA ILE A 350 17.42 21.15 1.52
C ILE A 350 17.12 19.84 2.26
N LEU A 351 17.74 18.73 1.87
CA LEU A 351 17.52 17.44 2.52
C LEU A 351 17.92 17.45 4.01
N ASP A 352 19.04 18.08 4.35
CA ASP A 352 19.53 18.17 5.72
C ASP A 352 18.61 19.01 6.62
N SER A 353 17.94 20.02 6.06
CA SER A 353 17.05 20.92 6.80
C SER A 353 15.70 20.28 7.18
N ILE A 354 15.33 19.17 6.55
CA ILE A 354 14.03 18.52 6.77
C ILE A 354 14.10 17.63 8.01
N VAL A 355 13.09 17.79 8.88
CA VAL A 355 12.90 16.94 10.07
C VAL A 355 11.98 15.79 9.70
N LEU A 356 12.41 14.58 10.00
CA LEU A 356 11.69 13.36 9.71
C LEU A 356 11.05 12.74 10.97
N ASN A 357 10.52 11.53 10.85
CA ASN A 357 10.00 10.81 12.00
C ASN A 357 11.10 10.41 12.98
N ASP A 358 10.74 10.24 14.27
CA ASP A 358 11.68 9.98 15.37
C ASP A 358 12.69 8.86 15.10
N ARG A 359 12.27 7.79 14.42
CA ARG A 359 13.15 6.64 14.12
C ARG A 359 14.38 7.04 13.32
N VAL A 360 14.22 7.85 12.28
CA VAL A 360 15.36 8.27 11.41
C VAL A 360 15.95 9.60 11.84
N GLU A 361 15.23 10.39 12.63
CA GLU A 361 15.75 11.64 13.19
C GLU A 361 16.70 11.38 14.36
N ARG A 362 16.42 10.34 15.16
CA ARG A 362 17.34 9.89 16.21
C ARG A 362 18.70 9.59 15.57
N ASP A 363 19.75 10.09 16.15
CA ASP A 363 21.14 9.94 15.68
C ASP A 363 21.42 10.46 14.25
N LYS A 364 20.53 11.21 13.61
CA LYS A 364 20.71 11.78 12.27
C LYS A 364 22.02 12.57 12.17
N SER A 365 22.31 13.43 13.12
CA SER A 365 23.53 14.23 13.14
C SER A 365 24.81 13.37 13.24
N ILE A 366 24.76 12.33 14.06
CA ILE A 366 25.87 11.37 14.22
C ILE A 366 26.08 10.61 12.92
N ARG A 367 25.01 10.10 12.29
CA ARG A 367 25.08 9.39 11.01
C ARG A 367 25.65 10.26 9.90
N LEU A 368 25.16 11.49 9.77
CA LEU A 368 25.64 12.43 8.75
C LEU A 368 27.12 12.78 8.97
N THR A 369 27.55 13.00 10.21
CA THR A 369 28.94 13.28 10.54
C THR A 369 29.84 12.10 10.19
N SER A 370 29.45 10.90 10.58
CA SER A 370 30.17 9.66 10.28
C SER A 370 30.27 9.42 8.77
N TRP A 371 29.16 9.61 8.05
CA TRP A 371 29.12 9.45 6.60
C TRP A 371 30.03 10.45 5.88
N ARG A 372 29.97 11.73 6.23
CA ARG A 372 30.81 12.78 5.66
C ARG A 372 32.31 12.57 5.94
N ALA A 373 32.60 11.95 7.07
CA ALA A 373 33.97 11.55 7.43
C ALA A 373 34.44 10.27 6.73
N GLY A 374 33.60 9.59 5.96
CA GLY A 374 33.93 8.29 5.34
C GLY A 374 34.02 7.13 6.35
N LEU A 375 33.48 7.31 7.55
CA LEU A 375 33.50 6.33 8.64
C LEU A 375 32.17 5.62 8.85
N PHE A 376 31.22 5.85 7.96
CA PHE A 376 29.88 5.28 8.09
C PHE A 376 29.89 3.77 7.83
N ASN A 377 29.37 3.02 8.79
CA ASN A 377 29.24 1.57 8.65
C ASN A 377 27.84 1.21 8.10
N TRP A 378 27.78 0.79 6.86
CA TRP A 378 26.54 0.43 6.16
C TRP A 378 25.85 -0.82 6.74
N ALA A 379 26.59 -1.68 7.47
CA ALA A 379 26.10 -2.92 8.06
C ALA A 379 25.52 -2.77 9.48
N THR A 380 25.69 -1.63 10.14
CA THR A 380 25.41 -1.51 11.59
C THR A 380 23.92 -1.56 11.96
N ASP A 381 23.01 -1.32 11.03
CA ASP A 381 21.58 -1.37 11.33
C ASP A 381 20.93 -2.75 11.10
N ALA A 382 21.70 -3.72 10.60
CA ALA A 382 21.18 -5.08 10.40
C ALA A 382 20.91 -5.82 11.72
N SER A 383 21.52 -5.41 12.84
CA SER A 383 21.34 -6.05 14.15
C SER A 383 19.97 -5.76 14.79
N GLU A 384 19.33 -4.63 14.46
CA GLU A 384 17.98 -4.34 14.90
C GLU A 384 16.90 -5.09 14.09
N ASP A 385 17.26 -5.70 12.95
CA ASP A 385 16.36 -6.44 12.08
C ASP A 385 16.24 -7.93 12.41
N ARG A 386 17.04 -8.45 13.38
CA ARG A 386 17.01 -9.86 13.80
C ARG A 386 16.13 -10.14 15.00
#